data_08291767efc13969407b8004425c502a
#
_entry.id   08291767efc13969407b8004425c502a
#
_cell.length_a   1.000
_cell.length_b   1.000
_cell.length_c   1.000
_cell.angle_alpha   90.00
_cell.angle_beta   90.00
_cell.angle_gamma   90.00
#
_symmetry.space_group_name_H-M   'P 1'
#
loop_
_entity.id
_entity.type
_entity.pdbx_description
1 polymer ?
#
loop_
_entity_poly.entity_id
_entity_poly.type
_entity_poly.pdbx_seq_one_letter_code
_entity_poly.pdbx_strand_id
1 'polypeptide(L)'
;ERNGAADYSLKAGDRHVTEVKQVVEKLDVNQGKLNMGLRIPTSYADESYPAALMYNGILGGYPHAKLFTNVREKASLAYYASSRLDGHKGILTIQSGIEIGNYEKAVTIIKEQLKAMEEGQISETELQQTKAMITGHLRELQDSAFELIAFDFNNRLSGAERAVPSLIE
;
A
#
# COMPACT_ATOMS: atom_id res chain seq x y z
N GLU A 1 17.28 -25.72 25.19
CA GLU A 1 18.35 -24.88 24.67
C GLU A 1 17.90 -24.28 23.34
N ARG A 2 17.73 -22.96 23.29
CA ARG A 2 17.51 -22.26 22.02
C ARG A 2 18.81 -22.28 21.25
N ASN A 3 18.90 -23.08 20.20
CA ASN A 3 19.94 -22.94 19.19
C ASN A 3 19.92 -21.51 18.68
N GLY A 4 21.11 -20.91 18.52
CA GLY A 4 21.32 -19.50 18.30
C GLY A 4 20.36 -18.82 17.33
N ALA A 5 20.22 -17.50 17.45
CA ALA A 5 19.34 -16.70 16.60
C ALA A 5 19.59 -17.01 15.12
N ALA A 6 18.51 -17.31 14.39
CA ALA A 6 18.62 -17.46 12.94
C ALA A 6 19.10 -16.13 12.35
N ASP A 7 20.12 -16.18 11.52
CA ASP A 7 20.56 -15.03 10.74
C ASP A 7 19.50 -14.74 9.65
N TYR A 8 18.82 -13.59 9.76
CA TYR A 8 17.83 -13.16 8.80
C TYR A 8 18.08 -11.70 8.39
N SER A 9 17.97 -11.43 7.13
CA SER A 9 18.06 -10.09 6.57
C SER A 9 16.67 -9.48 6.42
N LEU A 10 16.50 -8.29 7.00
CA LEU A 10 15.29 -7.49 6.86
C LEU A 10 15.34 -6.54 5.66
N LYS A 11 16.46 -6.50 4.96
CA LYS A 11 16.52 -5.74 3.72
C LYS A 11 15.60 -6.40 2.70
N ALA A 12 14.62 -5.65 2.23
CA ALA A 12 13.87 -6.00 1.03
C ALA A 12 14.91 -6.30 -0.05
N GLY A 13 15.06 -7.58 -0.41
CA GLY A 13 16.03 -7.96 -1.43
C GLY A 13 15.70 -7.20 -2.70
N ASP A 14 16.71 -6.66 -3.35
CA ASP A 14 16.59 -5.98 -4.64
C ASP A 14 16.15 -7.01 -5.70
N ARG A 15 14.84 -7.24 -5.74
CA ARG A 15 14.21 -8.22 -6.62
C ARG A 15 13.60 -7.51 -7.80
N HIS A 16 14.31 -7.48 -8.90
CA HIS A 16 13.75 -7.04 -10.16
C HIS A 16 12.72 -8.06 -10.68
N VAL A 17 11.54 -7.56 -11.03
CA VAL A 17 10.52 -8.35 -11.72
C VAL A 17 10.77 -8.20 -13.21
N THR A 18 11.17 -9.28 -13.85
CA THR A 18 11.46 -9.32 -15.29
C THR A 18 10.23 -9.62 -16.15
N GLU A 19 9.22 -10.24 -15.55
CA GLU A 19 7.98 -10.62 -16.23
C GLU A 19 6.78 -10.56 -15.27
N VAL A 20 5.62 -10.23 -15.81
CA VAL A 20 4.36 -10.27 -15.05
C VAL A 20 3.88 -11.72 -14.99
N LYS A 21 3.74 -12.26 -13.78
CA LYS A 21 3.12 -13.57 -13.54
C LYS A 21 1.64 -13.40 -13.30
N GLN A 22 0.84 -14.16 -14.02
CA GLN A 22 -0.61 -14.21 -13.82
C GLN A 22 -1.02 -15.62 -13.41
N VAL A 23 -1.80 -15.70 -12.33
CA VAL A 23 -2.39 -16.96 -11.84
C VAL A 23 -3.89 -16.76 -11.75
N VAL A 24 -4.65 -17.69 -12.31
CA VAL A 24 -6.10 -17.69 -12.29
C VAL A 24 -6.58 -18.97 -11.63
N GLU A 25 -7.30 -18.84 -10.53
CA GLU A 25 -7.99 -19.92 -9.86
C GLU A 25 -9.49 -19.79 -10.11
N LYS A 26 -10.12 -20.89 -10.55
CA LYS A 26 -11.56 -20.95 -10.77
C LYS A 26 -12.21 -21.68 -9.61
N LEU A 27 -13.05 -20.94 -8.88
CA LEU A 27 -13.82 -21.44 -7.74
C LEU A 27 -15.30 -21.22 -8.00
N ASP A 28 -16.13 -22.02 -7.35
CA ASP A 28 -17.59 -21.83 -7.38
C ASP A 28 -17.98 -20.71 -6.40
N VAL A 29 -17.83 -19.48 -6.85
CA VAL A 29 -18.07 -18.26 -6.06
C VAL A 29 -18.76 -17.21 -6.91
N ASN A 30 -19.56 -16.37 -6.26
CA ASN A 30 -20.29 -15.28 -6.94
C ASN A 30 -19.44 -14.02 -7.14
N GLN A 31 -18.29 -13.93 -6.49
CA GLN A 31 -17.43 -12.74 -6.51
C GLN A 31 -16.00 -13.11 -6.85
N GLY A 32 -15.42 -12.42 -7.82
CA GLY A 32 -14.00 -12.51 -8.13
C GLY A 32 -13.15 -11.71 -7.14
N LYS A 33 -11.98 -12.24 -6.77
CA LYS A 33 -10.96 -11.52 -6.00
C LYS A 33 -9.76 -11.25 -6.89
N LEU A 34 -9.52 -9.99 -7.20
CA LEU A 34 -8.36 -9.53 -7.94
C LEU A 34 -7.29 -9.05 -6.97
N ASN A 35 -6.08 -9.62 -7.09
CA ASN A 35 -4.91 -9.17 -6.36
C ASN A 35 -3.78 -8.86 -7.34
N MET A 36 -3.17 -7.69 -7.22
CA MET A 36 -1.97 -7.31 -7.96
C MET A 36 -0.86 -7.02 -6.97
N GLY A 37 0.35 -7.51 -7.23
CA GLY A 37 1.55 -7.22 -6.46
C GLY A 37 2.56 -6.46 -7.30
N LEU A 38 3.02 -5.32 -6.79
CA LEU A 38 4.06 -4.51 -7.40
C LEU A 38 5.28 -4.47 -6.48
N ARG A 39 6.48 -4.55 -7.07
CA ARG A 39 7.71 -4.25 -6.34
C ARG A 39 7.95 -2.76 -6.34
N ILE A 40 8.33 -2.25 -5.18
CA ILE A 40 8.72 -0.87 -5.00
C ILE A 40 10.16 -0.81 -4.48
N PRO A 41 10.97 0.17 -4.91
CA PRO A 41 12.37 0.29 -4.51
C PRO A 41 12.53 0.90 -3.11
N THR A 42 11.44 1.13 -2.38
CA THR A 42 11.42 1.78 -1.08
C THR A 42 11.12 0.78 0.01
N SER A 43 11.97 0.71 1.02
CA SER A 43 11.78 -0.06 2.25
C SER A 43 11.40 0.82 3.44
N TYR A 44 10.98 0.19 4.54
CA TYR A 44 10.65 0.92 5.77
C TYR A 44 11.83 1.75 6.30
N ALA A 45 13.09 1.31 6.08
CA ALA A 45 14.28 2.02 6.55
C ALA A 45 14.64 3.26 5.69
N ASP A 46 14.16 3.33 4.46
CA ASP A 46 14.58 4.37 3.52
C ASP A 46 13.96 5.73 3.84
N GLU A 47 14.70 6.81 3.60
CA GLU A 47 14.21 8.19 3.76
C GLU A 47 12.96 8.47 2.91
N SER A 48 12.82 7.79 1.78
CA SER A 48 11.67 7.89 0.88
C SER A 48 10.40 7.18 1.40
N TYR A 49 10.45 6.48 2.52
CA TYR A 49 9.28 5.75 3.04
C TYR A 49 8.06 6.63 3.31
N PRO A 50 8.16 7.85 3.88
CA PRO A 50 7.02 8.75 4.01
C PRO A 50 6.36 9.09 2.67
N ALA A 51 7.15 9.28 1.61
CA ALA A 51 6.62 9.49 0.27
C ALA A 51 5.89 8.23 -0.26
N ALA A 52 6.39 7.03 0.04
CA ALA A 52 5.70 5.79 -0.30
C ALA A 52 4.38 5.61 0.47
N LEU A 53 4.29 6.07 1.73
CA LEU A 53 3.04 6.12 2.48
C LEU A 53 2.03 7.08 1.82
N MET A 54 2.48 8.28 1.43
CA MET A 54 1.66 9.25 0.69
C MET A 54 1.18 8.67 -0.63
N TYR A 55 2.08 8.06 -1.41
CA TYR A 55 1.74 7.38 -2.66
C TYR A 55 0.63 6.33 -2.46
N ASN A 56 0.81 5.43 -1.48
CA ASN A 56 -0.19 4.42 -1.16
C ASN A 56 -1.52 5.04 -0.73
N GLY A 57 -1.47 6.10 0.09
CA GLY A 57 -2.67 6.81 0.56
C GLY A 57 -3.49 7.40 -0.58
N ILE A 58 -2.83 8.04 -1.55
CA ILE A 58 -3.47 8.63 -2.73
C ILE A 58 -3.97 7.54 -3.69
N LEU A 59 -3.20 6.46 -3.87
CA LEU A 59 -3.57 5.38 -4.78
C LEU A 59 -4.80 4.61 -4.29
N GLY A 60 -4.78 4.09 -3.06
CA GLY A 60 -5.83 3.19 -2.60
C GLY A 60 -5.90 2.96 -1.10
N GLY A 61 -5.18 3.74 -0.28
CA GLY A 61 -5.12 3.55 1.16
C GLY A 61 -6.32 4.10 1.93
N TYR A 62 -7.10 5.00 1.33
CA TYR A 62 -8.19 5.73 1.98
C TYR A 62 -9.45 5.82 1.11
N PRO A 63 -10.63 6.17 1.67
CA PRO A 63 -11.88 6.30 0.91
C PRO A 63 -11.88 7.36 -0.19
N HIS A 64 -11.02 8.39 -0.10
CA HIS A 64 -10.88 9.42 -1.14
C HIS A 64 -9.88 9.03 -2.24
N ALA A 65 -9.23 7.87 -2.12
CA ALA A 65 -8.15 7.44 -3.01
C ALA A 65 -8.65 7.11 -4.42
N LYS A 66 -7.73 7.20 -5.39
CA LYS A 66 -8.00 6.98 -6.83
C LYS A 66 -8.68 5.65 -7.13
N LEU A 67 -8.21 4.55 -6.51
CA LEU A 67 -8.80 3.22 -6.73
C LEU A 67 -10.24 3.16 -6.22
N PHE A 68 -10.50 3.68 -5.03
CA PHE A 68 -11.85 3.70 -4.48
C PHE A 68 -12.79 4.53 -5.36
N THR A 69 -12.39 5.75 -5.68
CA THR A 69 -13.20 6.67 -6.47
C THR A 69 -13.44 6.18 -7.90
N ASN A 70 -12.41 5.69 -8.58
CA ASN A 70 -12.52 5.38 -10.01
C ASN A 70 -13.00 3.95 -10.30
N VAL A 71 -12.59 2.95 -9.49
CA VAL A 71 -12.99 1.54 -9.70
C VAL A 71 -14.33 1.23 -9.04
N ARG A 72 -14.51 1.68 -7.77
CA ARG A 72 -15.71 1.39 -7.00
C ARG A 72 -16.84 2.36 -7.29
N GLU A 73 -16.62 3.68 -7.10
CA GLU A 73 -17.71 4.65 -7.18
C GLU A 73 -18.10 4.99 -8.61
N LYS A 74 -17.17 5.48 -9.44
CA LYS A 74 -17.49 5.93 -10.79
C LYS A 74 -17.80 4.80 -11.74
N ALA A 75 -16.99 3.74 -11.73
CA ALA A 75 -17.16 2.62 -12.64
C ALA A 75 -18.14 1.57 -12.13
N SER A 76 -18.44 1.54 -10.84
CA SER A 76 -19.30 0.54 -10.17
C SER A 76 -18.91 -0.91 -10.48
N LEU A 77 -17.59 -1.17 -10.64
CA LEU A 77 -17.07 -2.48 -11.04
C LEU A 77 -16.66 -3.35 -9.85
N ALA A 78 -16.58 -2.77 -8.66
CA ALA A 78 -16.04 -3.43 -7.49
C ALA A 78 -16.81 -3.10 -6.22
N TYR A 79 -16.87 -4.05 -5.31
CA TYR A 79 -17.38 -3.85 -3.95
C TYR A 79 -16.37 -3.11 -3.08
N TYR A 80 -15.09 -3.37 -3.31
CA TYR A 80 -13.97 -2.65 -2.74
C TYR A 80 -12.82 -2.58 -3.73
N ALA A 81 -12.02 -1.54 -3.63
CA ALA A 81 -10.75 -1.39 -4.33
C ALA A 81 -9.80 -0.60 -3.41
N SER A 82 -8.68 -1.19 -3.08
CA SER A 82 -7.73 -0.61 -2.13
C SER A 82 -6.28 -0.99 -2.47
N SER A 83 -5.33 -0.26 -1.92
CA SER A 83 -3.92 -0.64 -1.94
C SER A 83 -3.33 -0.69 -0.54
N ARG A 84 -2.30 -1.49 -0.37
CA ARG A 84 -1.54 -1.64 0.87
C ARG A 84 -0.05 -1.73 0.60
N LEU A 85 0.70 -0.95 1.35
CA LEU A 85 2.15 -0.93 1.34
C LEU A 85 2.69 -1.88 2.43
N ASP A 86 3.56 -2.81 2.05
CA ASP A 86 4.43 -3.56 2.95
C ASP A 86 5.86 -3.04 2.79
N GLY A 87 6.24 -2.09 3.65
CA GLY A 87 7.56 -1.45 3.60
C GLY A 87 8.72 -2.38 3.97
N HIS A 88 8.47 -3.45 4.74
CA HIS A 88 9.53 -4.41 5.06
C HIS A 88 9.87 -5.32 3.88
N LYS A 89 8.90 -5.59 3.02
CA LYS A 89 9.10 -6.43 1.84
C LYS A 89 9.29 -5.66 0.54
N GLY A 90 9.09 -4.33 0.56
CA GLY A 90 9.09 -3.51 -0.65
C GLY A 90 8.00 -3.94 -1.64
N ILE A 91 6.81 -4.17 -1.13
CA ILE A 91 5.67 -4.63 -1.93
C ILE A 91 4.48 -3.69 -1.74
N LEU A 92 3.91 -3.27 -2.86
CA LEU A 92 2.60 -2.63 -2.91
C LEU A 92 1.59 -3.64 -3.47
N THR A 93 0.54 -3.93 -2.71
CA THR A 93 -0.55 -4.80 -3.17
C THR A 93 -1.78 -3.98 -3.48
N ILE A 94 -2.45 -4.31 -4.57
CA ILE A 94 -3.78 -3.78 -4.92
C ILE A 94 -4.76 -4.94 -4.82
N GLN A 95 -5.86 -4.71 -4.13
CA GLN A 95 -6.90 -5.71 -3.90
C GLN A 95 -8.26 -5.15 -4.30
N SER A 96 -9.04 -5.95 -5.01
CA SER A 96 -10.38 -5.56 -5.41
C SER A 96 -11.31 -6.78 -5.43
N GLY A 97 -12.50 -6.60 -4.88
CA GLY A 97 -13.60 -7.56 -4.99
C GLY A 97 -14.51 -7.14 -6.14
N ILE A 98 -14.53 -7.91 -7.20
CA ILE A 98 -15.19 -7.57 -8.47
C ILE A 98 -16.26 -8.60 -8.84
N GLU A 99 -17.20 -8.21 -9.66
CA GLU A 99 -17.99 -9.16 -10.45
C GLU A 99 -17.09 -9.84 -11.47
N ILE A 100 -17.22 -11.16 -11.64
CA ILE A 100 -16.34 -11.96 -12.50
C ILE A 100 -16.31 -11.43 -13.94
N GLY A 101 -17.45 -11.00 -14.47
CA GLY A 101 -17.57 -10.42 -15.82
C GLY A 101 -16.88 -9.06 -16.00
N ASN A 102 -16.52 -8.40 -14.90
CA ASN A 102 -15.90 -7.07 -14.91
C ASN A 102 -14.37 -7.08 -14.81
N TYR A 103 -13.75 -8.26 -14.81
CA TYR A 103 -12.30 -8.42 -14.60
C TYR A 103 -11.47 -7.52 -15.52
N GLU A 104 -11.65 -7.62 -16.84
CA GLU A 104 -10.83 -6.86 -17.80
C GLU A 104 -11.00 -5.33 -17.63
N LYS A 105 -12.21 -4.88 -17.37
CA LYS A 105 -12.50 -3.46 -17.14
C LYS A 105 -11.85 -2.97 -15.86
N ALA A 106 -11.95 -3.75 -14.77
CA ALA A 106 -11.33 -3.40 -13.49
C ALA A 106 -9.81 -3.33 -13.60
N VAL A 107 -9.20 -4.30 -14.26
CA VAL A 107 -7.74 -4.32 -14.52
C VAL A 107 -7.32 -3.10 -15.33
N THR A 108 -8.07 -2.73 -16.35
CA THR A 108 -7.80 -1.54 -17.19
C THR A 108 -7.82 -0.28 -16.36
N ILE A 109 -8.89 -0.03 -15.60
CA ILE A 109 -9.00 1.18 -14.77
C ILE A 109 -7.92 1.22 -13.69
N ILE A 110 -7.60 0.09 -13.04
CA ILE A 110 -6.50 0.03 -12.06
C ILE A 110 -5.17 0.44 -12.70
N LYS A 111 -4.86 -0.07 -13.89
CA LYS A 111 -3.64 0.30 -14.63
C LYS A 111 -3.63 1.79 -15.02
N GLU A 112 -4.77 2.34 -15.39
CA GLU A 112 -4.90 3.79 -15.66
C GLU A 112 -4.59 4.61 -14.40
N GLN A 113 -5.04 4.18 -13.21
CA GLN A 113 -4.72 4.88 -11.96
C GLN A 113 -3.22 4.77 -11.61
N LEU A 114 -2.60 3.62 -11.84
CA LEU A 114 -1.15 3.47 -11.66
C LEU A 114 -0.38 4.40 -12.60
N LYS A 115 -0.79 4.47 -13.86
CA LYS A 115 -0.19 5.38 -14.85
C LYS A 115 -0.38 6.85 -14.46
N ALA A 116 -1.57 7.23 -14.00
CA ALA A 116 -1.83 8.57 -13.51
C ALA A 116 -0.93 8.96 -12.34
N MET A 117 -0.66 8.02 -11.42
CA MET A 117 0.29 8.21 -10.32
C MET A 117 1.73 8.40 -10.84
N GLU A 118 2.16 7.58 -11.80
CA GLU A 118 3.47 7.66 -12.42
C GLU A 118 3.69 9.00 -13.15
N GLU A 119 2.66 9.51 -13.80
CA GLU A 119 2.65 10.80 -14.51
C GLU A 119 2.48 12.02 -13.58
N GLY A 120 2.37 11.80 -12.26
CA GLY A 120 2.19 12.88 -11.28
C GLY A 120 0.80 13.55 -11.34
N GLN A 121 -0.20 12.87 -11.89
CA GLN A 121 -1.58 13.38 -11.95
C GLN A 121 -2.25 13.25 -10.57
N ILE A 122 -1.79 14.07 -9.64
CA ILE A 122 -2.24 14.16 -8.26
C ILE A 122 -2.80 15.56 -8.04
N SER A 123 -4.08 15.64 -7.66
CA SER A 123 -4.70 16.92 -7.32
C SER A 123 -4.28 17.38 -5.93
N GLU A 124 -4.32 18.69 -5.71
CA GLU A 124 -4.08 19.29 -4.39
C GLU A 124 -5.04 18.72 -3.33
N THR A 125 -6.28 18.46 -3.70
CA THR A 125 -7.28 17.87 -2.80
C THR A 125 -6.88 16.46 -2.35
N GLU A 126 -6.46 15.59 -3.26
CA GLU A 126 -5.98 14.24 -2.94
C GLU A 126 -4.77 14.30 -2.00
N LEU A 127 -3.84 15.22 -2.29
CA LEU A 127 -2.64 15.41 -1.48
C LEU A 127 -3.00 15.86 -0.06
N GLN A 128 -3.83 16.89 0.09
CA GLN A 128 -4.19 17.44 1.39
C GLN A 128 -5.05 16.48 2.22
N GLN A 129 -6.00 15.80 1.60
CA GLN A 129 -6.80 14.78 2.29
C GLN A 129 -5.93 13.62 2.79
N THR A 130 -4.99 13.16 1.98
CA THR A 130 -4.07 12.10 2.37
C THR A 130 -3.13 12.54 3.49
N LYS A 131 -2.59 13.75 3.43
CA LYS A 131 -1.80 14.32 4.54
C LYS A 131 -2.60 14.38 5.84
N ALA A 132 -3.83 14.85 5.77
CA ALA A 132 -4.71 14.94 6.94
C ALA A 132 -4.97 13.56 7.56
N MET A 133 -5.23 12.53 6.74
CA MET A 133 -5.45 11.17 7.21
C MET A 133 -4.21 10.56 7.86
N ILE A 134 -3.05 10.69 7.23
CA ILE A 134 -1.78 10.18 7.79
C ILE A 134 -1.44 10.90 9.08
N THR A 135 -1.54 12.23 9.11
CA THR A 135 -1.29 13.04 10.31
C THR A 135 -2.24 12.67 11.45
N GLY A 136 -3.52 12.48 11.14
CA GLY A 136 -4.51 12.00 12.11
C GLY A 136 -4.11 10.67 12.73
N HIS A 137 -3.80 9.70 11.91
CA HIS A 137 -3.35 8.37 12.35
C HIS A 137 -2.07 8.42 13.19
N LEU A 138 -1.09 9.24 12.79
CA LEU A 138 0.15 9.42 13.55
C LEU A 138 -0.07 10.07 14.93
N ARG A 139 -1.08 10.96 15.05
CA ARG A 139 -1.47 11.53 16.34
C ARG A 139 -2.17 10.50 17.22
N GLU A 140 -3.12 9.76 16.68
CA GLU A 140 -3.83 8.69 17.40
C GLU A 140 -2.87 7.59 17.88
N LEU A 141 -1.82 7.27 17.09
CA LEU A 141 -0.78 6.33 17.49
C LEU A 141 -0.11 6.72 18.82
N GLN A 142 0.06 8.04 19.11
CA GLN A 142 0.66 8.51 20.35
C GLN A 142 -0.21 8.23 21.59
N ASP A 143 -1.50 8.04 21.40
CA ASP A 143 -2.44 7.73 22.49
C ASP A 143 -2.56 6.22 22.78
N SER A 144 -1.93 5.38 21.95
CA SER A 144 -1.96 3.92 22.08
C SER A 144 -0.59 3.35 22.44
N ALA A 145 -0.46 2.85 23.67
CA ALA A 145 0.79 2.22 24.11
C ALA A 145 1.19 1.04 23.20
N PHE A 146 0.24 0.25 22.70
CA PHE A 146 0.50 -0.87 21.81
C PHE A 146 1.04 -0.41 20.46
N GLU A 147 0.46 0.64 19.88
CA GLU A 147 0.91 1.18 18.59
C GLU A 147 2.27 1.88 18.71
N LEU A 148 2.54 2.55 19.83
CA LEU A 148 3.87 3.12 20.11
C LEU A 148 4.95 2.01 20.20
N ILE A 149 4.64 0.91 20.87
CA ILE A 149 5.54 -0.25 20.94
C ILE A 149 5.76 -0.83 19.55
N ALA A 150 4.71 -1.00 18.75
CA ALA A 150 4.82 -1.51 17.40
C ALA A 150 5.63 -0.56 16.50
N PHE A 151 5.45 0.74 16.64
CA PHE A 151 6.21 1.76 15.91
C PHE A 151 7.71 1.72 16.28
N ASP A 152 8.06 1.72 17.59
CA ASP A 152 9.44 1.62 18.05
C ASP A 152 10.08 0.29 17.62
N PHE A 153 9.34 -0.81 17.74
CA PHE A 153 9.80 -2.12 17.29
C PHE A 153 10.13 -2.14 15.78
N ASN A 154 9.25 -1.58 14.93
CA ASN A 154 9.51 -1.51 13.50
C ASN A 154 10.71 -0.63 13.16
N ASN A 155 10.89 0.50 13.86
CA ASN A 155 12.10 1.34 13.74
C ASN A 155 13.36 0.55 14.05
N ARG A 156 13.40 -0.10 15.22
CA ARG A 156 14.57 -0.89 15.65
C ARG A 156 14.86 -2.06 14.72
N LEU A 157 13.81 -2.75 14.31
CA LEU A 157 13.91 -3.91 13.42
C LEU A 157 14.51 -3.54 12.06
N SER A 158 14.15 -2.38 11.53
CA SER A 158 14.62 -1.89 10.23
C SER A 158 15.89 -1.03 10.29
N GLY A 159 16.33 -0.65 11.49
CA GLY A 159 17.42 0.31 11.68
C GLY A 159 17.02 1.75 11.33
N ALA A 160 15.72 2.05 11.28
CA ALA A 160 15.24 3.41 11.11
C ALA A 160 15.20 4.15 12.45
N GLU A 161 15.49 5.44 12.42
CA GLU A 161 15.43 6.33 13.60
C GLU A 161 14.39 7.43 13.38
N ARG A 162 13.12 7.02 13.13
CA ARG A 162 12.05 7.99 12.94
C ARG A 162 11.31 8.28 14.23
N ALA A 163 11.08 9.56 14.48
CA ALA A 163 10.16 9.99 15.52
C ALA A 163 8.79 10.34 14.92
N VAL A 164 7.72 10.08 15.66
CA VAL A 164 6.36 10.42 15.19
C VAL A 164 6.24 11.90 14.82
N PRO A 165 6.77 12.87 15.60
CA PRO A 165 6.71 14.28 15.22
C PRO A 165 7.34 14.60 13.87
N SER A 166 8.48 13.98 13.56
CA SER A 166 9.19 14.22 12.28
C SER A 166 8.48 13.64 11.04
N LEU A 167 7.48 12.77 11.25
CA LEU A 167 6.64 12.27 10.18
C LEU A 167 5.40 13.15 9.93
N ILE A 168 5.09 14.05 10.86
CA ILE A 168 3.95 14.98 10.78
C ILE A 168 4.35 16.28 10.07
N GLU A 169 5.60 16.69 10.16
CA GLU A 169 6.19 17.84 9.46
C GLU A 169 6.33 17.60 7.95
#